data_fb168b5a6f6e3f13357ae6f0101a7921
#
_entry.id   fb168b5a6f6e3f13357ae6f0101a7921
#
_cell.length_a   1.000
_cell.length_b   1.000
_cell.length_c   1.000
_cell.angle_alpha   90.00
_cell.angle_beta   90.00
_cell.angle_gamma   90.00
#
_symmetry.space_group_name_H-M   'P 1'
#
loop_
_entity.id
_entity.type
_entity.pdbx_description
1 polymer ?
#
loop_
_entity_poly.entity_id
_entity_poly.type
_entity_poly.pdbx_seq_one_letter_code
_entity_poly.pdbx_strand_id
1 'polypeptide(L)'
;MMDAAFDAAVGRLLVPAAGTEVVAPLLSSLVQLTRPQRVLEVGMGYTTPYLAAALARVADQVRAESAALAAKTARHLDTTGALDTDWVYAEPALRAPGFYLQPYEPRFVAVDDLSIPDSSAGQVLEVLESLGLDDRVQVINANVRECRDLLPEDFAPIDLAWVDAWECLYFFDNFWDLINPDGGLLVMHYLMTYPEGEGILDYIAKVGRAKPGELEIVNLLEPHKMLQNSLTVIRRTSAGKARSFARPGGKLDFDGELRREAETQAGR
;
A
#
# COMPACT_ATOMS: atom_id res chain seq x y z
N MET A 1 -6.59 -12.11 -10.58
CA MET A 1 -7.68 -11.69 -11.47
C MET A 1 -8.89 -11.56 -10.60
N MET A 2 -9.58 -10.42 -10.62
CA MET A 2 -10.86 -10.25 -9.95
C MET A 2 -11.89 -11.12 -10.70
N ASP A 3 -12.95 -11.54 -10.03
CA ASP A 3 -13.98 -12.34 -10.68
C ASP A 3 -14.99 -11.45 -11.44
N ALA A 4 -15.84 -12.07 -12.26
CA ALA A 4 -16.83 -11.33 -13.06
C ALA A 4 -17.85 -10.56 -12.21
N ALA A 5 -18.12 -10.98 -10.97
CA ALA A 5 -19.02 -10.29 -10.07
C ALA A 5 -18.39 -8.98 -9.57
N PHE A 6 -17.11 -9.03 -9.22
CA PHE A 6 -16.34 -7.84 -8.86
C PHE A 6 -16.30 -6.84 -10.02
N ASP A 7 -15.93 -7.31 -11.23
CA ASP A 7 -15.84 -6.45 -12.43
C ASP A 7 -17.20 -5.78 -12.75
N ALA A 8 -18.28 -6.52 -12.61
CA ALA A 8 -19.64 -5.99 -12.82
C ALA A 8 -20.04 -4.95 -11.74
N ALA A 9 -19.66 -5.18 -10.48
CA ALA A 9 -19.96 -4.25 -9.38
C ALA A 9 -19.20 -2.93 -9.54
N VAL A 10 -17.86 -3.00 -9.75
CA VAL A 10 -17.03 -1.81 -9.87
C VAL A 10 -17.23 -1.06 -11.20
N GLY A 11 -17.70 -1.76 -12.24
CA GLY A 11 -18.05 -1.14 -13.53
C GLY A 11 -19.10 -0.02 -13.39
N ARG A 12 -19.90 -0.04 -12.34
CA ARG A 12 -20.87 1.05 -12.04
C ARG A 12 -20.19 2.35 -11.61
N LEU A 13 -18.97 2.26 -11.09
CA LEU A 13 -18.19 3.41 -10.61
C LEU A 13 -17.30 4.01 -11.71
N LEU A 14 -17.28 3.40 -12.90
CA LEU A 14 -16.40 3.82 -13.98
C LEU A 14 -16.81 5.18 -14.54
N VAL A 15 -15.91 6.15 -14.43
CA VAL A 15 -16.02 7.44 -15.12
C VAL A 15 -15.00 7.45 -16.26
N PRO A 16 -15.41 7.34 -17.53
CA PRO A 16 -14.49 7.14 -18.65
C PRO A 16 -13.38 8.17 -18.81
N ALA A 17 -13.61 9.39 -18.34
CA ALA A 17 -12.65 10.49 -18.43
C ALA A 17 -11.69 10.56 -17.23
N ALA A 18 -11.94 9.79 -16.18
CA ALA A 18 -11.15 9.86 -14.94
C ALA A 18 -9.84 9.05 -15.00
N GLY A 19 -9.69 8.11 -15.93
CA GLY A 19 -8.46 7.30 -16.07
C GLY A 19 -8.18 6.31 -14.94
N THR A 20 -9.08 6.18 -13.97
CA THR A 20 -8.89 5.33 -12.78
C THR A 20 -8.94 3.84 -13.08
N GLU A 21 -9.49 3.44 -14.23
CA GLU A 21 -9.55 2.05 -14.70
C GLU A 21 -8.15 1.43 -14.94
N VAL A 22 -7.15 2.28 -15.22
CA VAL A 22 -5.74 1.84 -15.38
C VAL A 22 -5.00 1.91 -14.04
N VAL A 23 -5.36 2.91 -13.22
CA VAL A 23 -4.73 3.17 -11.92
C VAL A 23 -5.11 2.12 -10.89
N ALA A 24 -6.37 1.73 -10.81
CA ALA A 24 -6.86 0.81 -9.78
C ALA A 24 -6.15 -0.56 -9.78
N PRO A 25 -5.93 -1.24 -10.93
CA PRO A 25 -5.12 -2.44 -10.98
C PRO A 25 -3.65 -2.22 -10.57
N LEU A 26 -3.07 -1.05 -10.88
CA LEU A 26 -1.72 -0.71 -10.45
C LEU A 26 -1.64 -0.53 -8.93
N LEU A 27 -2.59 0.17 -8.32
CA LEU A 27 -2.67 0.30 -6.86
C LEU A 27 -2.84 -1.07 -6.18
N SER A 28 -3.68 -1.95 -6.73
CA SER A 28 -3.81 -3.33 -6.25
C SER A 28 -2.47 -4.09 -6.32
N SER A 29 -1.69 -3.88 -7.38
CA SER A 29 -0.37 -4.49 -7.54
C SER A 29 0.64 -3.93 -6.53
N LEU A 30 0.59 -2.62 -6.24
CA LEU A 30 1.40 -2.01 -5.19
C LEU A 30 1.06 -2.59 -3.83
N VAL A 31 -0.22 -2.75 -3.50
CA VAL A 31 -0.66 -3.41 -2.25
C VAL A 31 -0.09 -4.83 -2.14
N GLN A 32 -0.15 -5.63 -3.21
CA GLN A 32 0.39 -6.98 -3.22
C GLN A 32 1.92 -7.02 -3.04
N LEU A 33 2.62 -6.07 -3.65
CA LEU A 33 4.08 -5.99 -3.60
C LEU A 33 4.58 -5.51 -2.24
N THR A 34 3.98 -4.43 -1.72
CA THR A 34 4.48 -3.74 -0.52
C THR A 34 3.85 -4.22 0.77
N ARG A 35 2.68 -4.90 0.70
CA ARG A 35 1.93 -5.43 1.85
C ARG A 35 1.75 -4.38 2.96
N PRO A 36 1.13 -3.23 2.65
CA PRO A 36 1.01 -2.14 3.60
C PRO A 36 0.07 -2.50 4.75
N GLN A 37 0.43 -2.12 5.98
CA GLN A 37 -0.41 -2.29 7.15
C GLN A 37 -1.43 -1.15 7.29
N ARG A 38 -1.09 0.05 6.80
CA ARG A 38 -1.93 1.24 6.89
C ARG A 38 -2.04 1.91 5.54
N VAL A 39 -3.26 1.95 5.02
CA VAL A 39 -3.59 2.54 3.72
C VAL A 39 -4.55 3.69 3.92
N LEU A 40 -4.21 4.85 3.36
CA LEU A 40 -5.07 6.03 3.33
C LEU A 40 -5.44 6.36 1.89
N GLU A 41 -6.72 6.54 1.62
CA GLU A 41 -7.24 7.07 0.37
C GLU A 41 -7.91 8.42 0.61
N VAL A 42 -7.64 9.39 -0.25
CA VAL A 42 -8.33 10.70 -0.28
C VAL A 42 -9.02 10.84 -1.63
N GLY A 43 -10.35 10.89 -1.58
CA GLY A 43 -11.23 10.82 -2.75
C GLY A 43 -11.67 9.38 -3.03
N MET A 44 -12.87 9.02 -2.54
CA MET A 44 -13.46 7.70 -2.78
C MET A 44 -13.99 7.59 -4.20
N GLY A 45 -13.68 6.46 -4.86
CA GLY A 45 -14.11 6.25 -6.22
C GLY A 45 -13.91 4.82 -6.70
N TYR A 46 -13.63 4.70 -8.00
CA TYR A 46 -13.36 3.42 -8.66
C TYR A 46 -12.20 2.64 -8.02
N THR A 47 -11.23 3.32 -7.41
CA THR A 47 -10.05 2.73 -6.77
C THR A 47 -10.33 2.08 -5.42
N THR A 48 -11.32 2.58 -4.67
CA THR A 48 -11.64 2.14 -3.31
C THR A 48 -11.91 0.63 -3.22
N PRO A 49 -12.83 0.03 -4.02
CA PRO A 49 -13.07 -1.41 -3.97
C PRO A 49 -11.84 -2.24 -4.36
N TYR A 50 -10.98 -1.73 -5.27
CA TYR A 50 -9.75 -2.41 -5.65
C TYR A 50 -8.74 -2.47 -4.52
N LEU A 51 -8.57 -1.37 -3.78
CA LEU A 51 -7.70 -1.31 -2.60
C LEU A 51 -8.23 -2.24 -1.50
N ALA A 52 -9.52 -2.18 -1.19
CA ALA A 52 -10.15 -3.03 -0.19
C ALA A 52 -9.99 -4.52 -0.52
N ALA A 53 -10.30 -4.92 -1.76
CA ALA A 53 -10.19 -6.30 -2.22
C ALA A 53 -8.72 -6.79 -2.26
N ALA A 54 -7.77 -5.90 -2.62
CA ALA A 54 -6.35 -6.25 -2.62
C ALA A 54 -5.85 -6.50 -1.20
N LEU A 55 -6.21 -5.66 -0.23
CA LEU A 55 -5.83 -5.81 1.17
C LEU A 55 -6.43 -7.09 1.78
N ALA A 56 -7.71 -7.37 1.52
CA ALA A 56 -8.35 -8.61 1.96
C ALA A 56 -7.63 -9.85 1.43
N ARG A 57 -7.32 -9.87 0.13
CA ARG A 57 -6.57 -10.96 -0.51
C ARG A 57 -5.17 -11.14 0.07
N VAL A 58 -4.43 -10.04 0.30
CA VAL A 58 -3.09 -10.09 0.89
C VAL A 58 -3.16 -10.61 2.33
N ALA A 59 -4.17 -10.22 3.10
CA ALA A 59 -4.35 -10.73 4.46
C ALA A 59 -4.55 -12.26 4.48
N ASP A 60 -5.39 -12.78 3.58
CA ASP A 60 -5.59 -14.22 3.44
C ASP A 60 -4.31 -14.94 2.98
N GLN A 61 -3.60 -14.35 2.02
CA GLN A 61 -2.33 -14.90 1.53
C GLN A 61 -1.28 -14.93 2.63
N VAL A 62 -1.10 -13.84 3.39
CA VAL A 62 -0.12 -13.79 4.50
C VAL A 62 -0.46 -14.81 5.57
N ARG A 63 -1.73 -15.00 5.89
CA ARG A 63 -2.18 -16.04 6.85
C ARG A 63 -1.81 -17.44 6.37
N ALA A 64 -2.07 -17.75 5.10
CA ALA A 64 -1.71 -19.04 4.51
C ALA A 64 -0.19 -19.25 4.45
N GLU A 65 0.57 -18.23 4.06
CA GLU A 65 2.03 -18.26 4.03
C GLU A 65 2.64 -18.45 5.43
N SER A 66 2.09 -17.77 6.45
CA SER A 66 2.53 -17.93 7.84
C SER A 66 2.33 -19.36 8.34
N ALA A 67 1.16 -19.95 8.09
CA ALA A 67 0.86 -21.34 8.46
C ALA A 67 1.79 -22.34 7.73
N ALA A 68 2.02 -22.12 6.44
CA ALA A 68 2.93 -22.96 5.65
C ALA A 68 4.39 -22.86 6.13
N LEU A 69 4.83 -21.67 6.53
CA LEU A 69 6.17 -21.44 7.08
C LEU A 69 6.35 -22.12 8.44
N ALA A 70 5.35 -22.04 9.32
CA ALA A 70 5.36 -22.74 10.60
C ALA A 70 5.43 -24.26 10.41
N ALA A 71 4.63 -24.82 9.51
CA ALA A 71 4.67 -26.23 9.18
C ALA A 71 6.00 -26.69 8.58
N LYS A 72 6.64 -25.85 7.74
CA LYS A 72 7.99 -26.08 7.22
C LYS A 72 8.99 -26.13 8.37
N THR A 73 8.98 -25.13 9.23
CA THR A 73 9.91 -25.05 10.36
C THR A 73 9.81 -26.28 11.26
N ALA A 74 8.59 -26.72 11.59
CA ALA A 74 8.38 -27.93 12.38
C ALA A 74 8.97 -29.21 11.75
N ARG A 75 8.98 -29.29 10.41
CA ARG A 75 9.59 -30.47 9.69
C ARG A 75 11.11 -30.46 9.69
N HIS A 76 11.73 -29.29 9.82
CA HIS A 76 13.18 -29.08 9.77
C HIS A 76 13.83 -28.92 11.15
N LEU A 77 13.06 -29.02 12.23
CA LEU A 77 13.60 -29.09 13.60
C LEU A 77 14.07 -30.52 13.88
N ASP A 78 15.29 -30.65 14.34
CA ASP A 78 15.81 -31.93 14.83
C ASP A 78 15.35 -32.22 16.28
N THR A 79 15.76 -33.36 16.83
CA THR A 79 15.43 -33.79 18.20
C THR A 79 16.00 -32.86 19.29
N THR A 80 16.96 -31.99 18.95
CA THR A 80 17.55 -30.99 19.85
C THR A 80 16.86 -29.62 19.72
N GLY A 81 15.93 -29.47 18.78
CA GLY A 81 15.29 -28.21 18.46
C GLY A 81 16.12 -27.30 17.55
N ALA A 82 17.16 -27.83 16.90
CA ALA A 82 17.95 -27.07 15.96
C ALA A 82 17.41 -27.22 14.52
N LEU A 83 17.34 -26.11 13.78
CA LEU A 83 16.98 -26.11 12.37
C LEU A 83 18.13 -26.55 11.49
N ASP A 84 17.89 -27.43 10.55
CA ASP A 84 18.85 -27.79 9.52
C ASP A 84 19.04 -26.69 8.47
N THR A 85 20.15 -26.77 7.70
CA THR A 85 20.50 -25.75 6.69
C THR A 85 19.64 -25.82 5.45
N ASP A 86 18.96 -26.95 5.19
CA ASP A 86 18.11 -27.13 4.00
C ASP A 86 16.78 -26.38 4.15
N TRP A 87 16.45 -25.98 5.38
CA TRP A 87 15.28 -25.16 5.69
C TRP A 87 15.15 -23.94 4.78
N VAL A 88 16.24 -23.24 4.43
CA VAL A 88 16.20 -22.02 3.62
C VAL A 88 15.54 -22.27 2.25
N TYR A 89 15.88 -23.39 1.63
CA TYR A 89 15.45 -23.71 0.26
C TYR A 89 14.26 -24.67 0.18
N ALA A 90 13.83 -25.22 1.31
CA ALA A 90 12.61 -26.03 1.37
C ALA A 90 11.37 -25.17 1.14
N GLU A 91 10.32 -25.73 0.56
CA GLU A 91 9.08 -25.00 0.30
C GLU A 91 8.24 -24.75 1.58
N PRO A 92 7.70 -23.55 1.76
CA PRO A 92 7.84 -22.36 0.92
C PRO A 92 9.23 -21.73 1.05
N ALA A 93 9.93 -21.66 -0.10
CA ALA A 93 11.33 -21.23 -0.14
C ALA A 93 11.47 -19.71 0.04
N LEU A 94 12.62 -19.28 0.59
CA LEU A 94 13.11 -17.90 0.63
C LEU A 94 12.14 -16.90 1.29
N ARG A 95 11.29 -17.35 2.20
CA ARG A 95 10.43 -16.47 2.99
C ARG A 95 11.23 -15.89 4.16
N ALA A 96 11.02 -14.59 4.45
CA ALA A 96 11.61 -13.93 5.62
C ALA A 96 10.72 -14.17 6.85
N PRO A 97 11.13 -15.01 7.83
CA PRO A 97 10.30 -15.33 8.98
C PRO A 97 9.93 -14.10 9.81
N GLY A 98 10.85 -13.13 9.91
CA GLY A 98 10.64 -11.87 10.63
C GLY A 98 9.41 -11.10 10.20
N PHE A 99 9.03 -11.17 8.89
CA PHE A 99 7.80 -10.56 8.40
C PHE A 99 6.54 -11.17 9.03
N TYR A 100 6.55 -12.46 9.36
CA TYR A 100 5.41 -13.21 9.90
C TYR A 100 5.37 -13.25 11.43
N LEU A 101 6.31 -12.56 12.11
CA LEU A 101 6.32 -12.45 13.57
C LEU A 101 5.19 -11.58 14.11
N GLN A 102 4.65 -10.68 13.33
CA GLN A 102 3.48 -9.88 13.71
C GLN A 102 2.27 -10.28 12.87
N PRO A 103 1.06 -10.24 13.41
CA PRO A 103 -0.15 -10.40 12.63
C PRO A 103 -0.21 -9.34 11.52
N TYR A 104 -0.63 -9.76 10.32
CA TYR A 104 -0.93 -8.84 9.23
C TYR A 104 -2.41 -8.50 9.26
N GLU A 105 -2.71 -7.36 9.84
CA GLU A 105 -4.07 -6.83 10.03
C GLU A 105 -4.14 -5.44 9.40
N PRO A 106 -4.26 -5.39 8.07
CA PRO A 106 -4.22 -4.11 7.37
C PRO A 106 -5.45 -3.27 7.70
N ARG A 107 -5.23 -1.97 7.91
CA ARG A 107 -6.26 -0.97 8.13
C ARG A 107 -6.34 -0.06 6.93
N PHE A 108 -7.53 0.13 6.41
CA PHE A 108 -7.80 1.01 5.30
C PHE A 108 -8.76 2.11 5.72
N VAL A 109 -8.30 3.36 5.63
CA VAL A 109 -9.09 4.57 5.86
C VAL A 109 -9.29 5.26 4.52
N ALA A 110 -10.54 5.54 4.19
CA ALA A 110 -10.93 6.34 3.02
C ALA A 110 -11.58 7.65 3.49
N VAL A 111 -11.10 8.76 2.95
CA VAL A 111 -11.59 10.12 3.27
C VAL A 111 -12.31 10.67 2.06
N ASP A 112 -13.53 11.13 2.26
CA ASP A 112 -14.31 11.84 1.24
C ASP A 112 -15.28 12.81 1.90
N ASP A 113 -15.58 13.92 1.24
CA ASP A 113 -16.61 14.84 1.67
C ASP A 113 -17.95 14.44 1.05
N LEU A 114 -18.70 13.62 1.77
CA LEU A 114 -20.00 13.10 1.35
C LEU A 114 -21.06 14.19 1.17
N SER A 115 -20.79 15.43 1.59
CA SER A 115 -21.70 16.57 1.40
C SER A 115 -21.60 17.19 0.01
N ILE A 116 -20.57 16.84 -0.77
CA ILE A 116 -20.40 17.35 -2.13
C ILE A 116 -21.50 16.78 -3.03
N PRO A 117 -22.33 17.63 -3.66
CA PRO A 117 -23.33 17.17 -4.61
C PRO A 117 -22.67 16.38 -5.75
N ASP A 118 -23.32 15.30 -6.17
CA ASP A 118 -22.85 14.41 -7.24
C ASP A 118 -21.52 13.66 -6.94
N SER A 119 -21.10 13.60 -5.66
CA SER A 119 -20.01 12.73 -5.25
C SER A 119 -20.32 11.27 -5.56
N SER A 120 -19.33 10.52 -6.05
CA SER A 120 -19.43 9.07 -6.27
C SER A 120 -19.42 8.27 -4.96
N ALA A 121 -19.06 8.88 -3.83
CA ALA A 121 -18.81 8.19 -2.56
C ALA A 121 -20.01 7.36 -2.07
N GLY A 122 -21.25 7.86 -2.22
CA GLY A 122 -22.46 7.10 -1.88
C GLY A 122 -22.57 5.79 -2.69
N GLN A 123 -22.30 5.84 -3.98
CA GLN A 123 -22.31 4.68 -4.85
C GLN A 123 -21.15 3.71 -4.54
N VAL A 124 -20.01 4.24 -4.09
CA VAL A 124 -18.88 3.42 -3.63
C VAL A 124 -19.27 2.58 -2.41
N LEU A 125 -19.98 3.17 -1.45
CA LEU A 125 -20.46 2.45 -0.26
C LEU A 125 -21.40 1.29 -0.64
N GLU A 126 -22.35 1.52 -1.57
CA GLU A 126 -23.22 0.46 -2.09
C GLU A 126 -22.44 -0.67 -2.78
N VAL A 127 -21.38 -0.32 -3.53
CA VAL A 127 -20.52 -1.30 -4.19
C VAL A 127 -19.73 -2.10 -3.16
N LEU A 128 -19.14 -1.46 -2.15
CA LEU A 128 -18.43 -2.15 -1.08
C LEU A 128 -19.35 -3.14 -0.35
N GLU A 129 -20.57 -2.73 0.01
CA GLU A 129 -21.57 -3.60 0.65
C GLU A 129 -21.91 -4.80 -0.26
N SER A 130 -22.16 -4.55 -1.55
CA SER A 130 -22.50 -5.61 -2.51
C SER A 130 -21.38 -6.64 -2.69
N LEU A 131 -20.13 -6.27 -2.41
CA LEU A 131 -18.92 -7.11 -2.48
C LEU A 131 -18.53 -7.71 -1.12
N GLY A 132 -19.21 -7.36 -0.02
CA GLY A 132 -18.84 -7.76 1.35
C GLY A 132 -17.49 -7.19 1.77
N LEU A 133 -17.18 -5.97 1.36
CA LEU A 133 -15.94 -5.25 1.64
C LEU A 133 -16.13 -4.01 2.53
N ASP A 134 -17.36 -3.72 2.93
CA ASP A 134 -17.73 -2.57 3.75
C ASP A 134 -17.05 -2.57 5.12
N ASP A 135 -16.86 -3.74 5.72
CA ASP A 135 -16.13 -3.92 6.98
C ASP A 135 -14.61 -3.71 6.86
N ARG A 136 -14.09 -3.63 5.64
CA ARG A 136 -12.66 -3.46 5.34
C ARG A 136 -12.22 -2.02 5.21
N VAL A 137 -13.16 -1.08 5.13
CA VAL A 137 -12.90 0.33 4.88
C VAL A 137 -13.50 1.17 5.97
N GLN A 138 -12.66 1.88 6.72
CA GLN A 138 -13.14 2.91 7.64
C GLN A 138 -13.30 4.22 6.86
N VAL A 139 -14.53 4.69 6.71
CA VAL A 139 -14.82 5.94 6.00
C VAL A 139 -14.81 7.12 6.96
N ILE A 140 -14.08 8.17 6.61
CA ILE A 140 -14.08 9.46 7.30
C ILE A 140 -14.78 10.46 6.38
N ASN A 141 -15.98 10.90 6.80
CA ASN A 141 -16.73 11.93 6.09
C ASN A 141 -16.19 13.32 6.49
N ALA A 142 -15.24 13.82 5.73
CA ALA A 142 -14.61 15.12 5.98
C ALA A 142 -13.87 15.63 4.74
N ASN A 143 -13.67 16.94 4.69
CA ASN A 143 -12.70 17.52 3.77
C ASN A 143 -11.27 17.11 4.17
N VAL A 144 -10.37 16.95 3.19
CA VAL A 144 -8.97 16.59 3.46
C VAL A 144 -8.28 17.55 4.42
N ARG A 145 -8.67 18.82 4.43
CA ARG A 145 -8.10 19.85 5.32
C ARG A 145 -8.46 19.66 6.80
N GLU A 146 -9.49 18.87 7.06
CA GLU A 146 -10.03 18.62 8.40
C GLU A 146 -9.81 17.17 8.86
N CYS A 147 -9.48 16.26 7.94
CA CYS A 147 -9.47 14.84 8.22
C CYS A 147 -8.26 14.37 9.05
N ARG A 148 -7.17 15.14 9.11
CA ARG A 148 -5.95 14.72 9.82
C ARG A 148 -6.23 14.38 11.29
N ASP A 149 -6.98 15.23 11.98
CA ASP A 149 -7.30 15.05 13.40
C ASP A 149 -8.41 14.01 13.65
N LEU A 150 -9.05 13.55 12.57
CA LEU A 150 -10.04 12.47 12.59
C LEU A 150 -9.44 11.09 12.33
N LEU A 151 -8.18 11.03 11.90
CA LEU A 151 -7.48 9.75 11.76
C LEU A 151 -7.36 9.07 13.14
N PRO A 152 -7.49 7.74 13.21
CA PRO A 152 -7.25 7.02 14.46
C PRO A 152 -5.85 7.32 15.03
N GLU A 153 -5.73 7.44 16.35
CA GLU A 153 -4.48 7.83 17.03
C GLU A 153 -3.28 6.95 16.65
N ASP A 154 -3.53 5.65 16.40
CA ASP A 154 -2.51 4.65 16.05
C ASP A 154 -2.43 4.37 14.54
N PHE A 155 -2.99 5.26 13.71
CA PHE A 155 -3.01 5.04 12.26
C PHE A 155 -1.69 5.36 11.56
N ALA A 156 -0.84 6.21 12.16
CA ALA A 156 0.51 6.42 11.66
C ALA A 156 1.49 5.34 12.17
N PRO A 157 2.56 5.05 11.43
CA PRO A 157 2.91 5.59 10.11
C PRO A 157 2.08 4.98 8.98
N ILE A 158 1.76 5.77 7.95
CA ILE A 158 1.01 5.35 6.77
C ILE A 158 1.97 4.71 5.76
N ASP A 159 1.68 3.47 5.35
CA ASP A 159 2.53 2.73 4.41
C ASP A 159 2.20 3.01 2.94
N LEU A 160 0.92 3.29 2.64
CA LEU A 160 0.46 3.66 1.32
C LEU A 160 -0.62 4.73 1.44
N ALA A 161 -0.41 5.89 0.85
CA ALA A 161 -1.42 6.92 0.65
C ALA A 161 -1.73 7.06 -0.84
N TRP A 162 -3.01 7.02 -1.20
CA TRP A 162 -3.54 7.34 -2.52
C TRP A 162 -4.32 8.64 -2.45
N VAL A 163 -3.94 9.63 -3.24
CA VAL A 163 -4.57 10.96 -3.25
C VAL A 163 -5.10 11.25 -4.65
N ASP A 164 -6.43 11.17 -4.78
CA ASP A 164 -7.20 11.49 -5.98
C ASP A 164 -8.11 12.68 -5.70
N ALA A 165 -7.49 13.79 -5.33
CA ALA A 165 -8.16 15.04 -4.99
C ALA A 165 -7.31 16.24 -5.43
N TRP A 166 -7.96 17.40 -5.56
CA TRP A 166 -7.29 18.65 -5.96
C TRP A 166 -6.24 19.14 -4.96
N GLU A 167 -6.33 18.72 -3.71
CA GLU A 167 -5.51 19.17 -2.59
C GLU A 167 -4.17 18.43 -2.44
N CYS A 168 -3.58 17.94 -3.53
CA CYS A 168 -2.31 17.20 -3.48
C CYS A 168 -1.19 17.95 -2.76
N LEU A 169 -1.05 19.29 -2.98
CA LEU A 169 -0.05 20.09 -2.28
C LEU A 169 -0.34 20.15 -0.79
N TYR A 170 -1.60 20.42 -0.40
CA TYR A 170 -1.99 20.44 1.00
C TYR A 170 -1.70 19.11 1.68
N PHE A 171 -2.03 18.01 1.00
CA PHE A 171 -1.76 16.67 1.52
C PHE A 171 -0.26 16.46 1.73
N PHE A 172 0.58 16.79 0.75
CA PHE A 172 2.03 16.67 0.90
C PHE A 172 2.56 17.47 2.09
N ASP A 173 2.15 18.72 2.25
CA ASP A 173 2.64 19.57 3.34
C ASP A 173 2.17 19.12 4.73
N ASN A 174 0.96 18.58 4.84
CA ASN A 174 0.34 18.31 6.13
C ASN A 174 0.32 16.84 6.55
N PHE A 175 0.63 15.90 5.64
CA PHE A 175 0.60 14.47 5.91
C PHE A 175 1.94 13.76 5.66
N TRP A 176 2.93 14.47 5.10
CA TRP A 176 4.24 13.88 4.81
C TRP A 176 4.92 13.27 6.03
N ASP A 177 4.78 13.89 7.19
CA ASP A 177 5.30 13.41 8.46
C ASP A 177 4.63 12.12 8.94
N LEU A 178 3.39 11.84 8.49
CA LEU A 178 2.67 10.60 8.79
C LEU A 178 3.04 9.44 7.86
N ILE A 179 3.62 9.71 6.68
CA ILE A 179 4.04 8.64 5.76
C ILE A 179 5.22 7.87 6.37
N ASN A 180 5.20 6.57 6.26
CA ASN A 180 6.22 5.70 6.83
C ASN A 180 7.62 6.04 6.29
N PRO A 181 8.58 6.48 7.16
CA PRO A 181 9.92 6.87 6.73
C PRO A 181 10.76 5.68 6.23
N ASP A 182 10.32 4.47 6.46
CA ASP A 182 10.99 3.23 6.06
C ASP A 182 10.47 2.67 4.73
N GLY A 183 9.98 3.53 3.84
CA GLY A 183 9.60 3.14 2.50
C GLY A 183 8.12 3.33 2.18
N GLY A 184 7.38 4.09 2.99
CA GLY A 184 5.98 4.43 2.70
C GLY A 184 5.83 5.11 1.36
N LEU A 185 4.73 4.84 0.68
CA LEU A 185 4.40 5.36 -0.64
C LEU A 185 3.28 6.41 -0.53
N LEU A 186 3.52 7.54 -1.18
CA LEU A 186 2.49 8.54 -1.47
C LEU A 186 2.29 8.55 -2.99
N VAL A 187 1.08 8.21 -3.44
CA VAL A 187 0.70 8.18 -4.85
C VAL A 187 -0.31 9.28 -5.10
N MET A 188 -0.02 10.16 -6.04
CA MET A 188 -0.87 11.30 -6.40
C MET A 188 -1.30 11.22 -7.85
N HIS A 189 -2.55 11.57 -8.12
CA HIS A 189 -3.13 11.55 -9.45
C HIS A 189 -2.93 12.89 -10.17
N TYR A 190 -2.87 12.87 -11.48
CA TYR A 190 -2.95 14.00 -12.41
C TYR A 190 -1.85 15.09 -12.35
N LEU A 191 -0.82 15.02 -11.52
CA LEU A 191 0.14 16.12 -11.36
C LEU A 191 0.88 16.51 -12.64
N MET A 192 0.96 15.64 -13.64
CA MET A 192 1.59 15.96 -14.93
C MET A 192 0.60 16.38 -16.01
N THR A 193 -0.69 16.42 -15.70
CA THR A 193 -1.74 16.63 -16.70
C THR A 193 -2.59 17.87 -16.46
N TYR A 194 -2.39 18.56 -15.36
CA TYR A 194 -2.97 19.87 -15.14
C TYR A 194 -1.98 20.98 -14.78
N PRO A 195 -2.30 22.26 -15.06
CA PRO A 195 -1.36 23.38 -14.94
C PRO A 195 -0.75 23.54 -13.54
N GLU A 196 -1.55 23.32 -12.50
CA GLU A 196 -1.09 23.46 -11.11
C GLU A 196 -0.10 22.38 -10.70
N GLY A 197 -0.13 21.25 -11.39
CA GLY A 197 0.74 20.09 -11.11
C GLY A 197 2.22 20.40 -11.29
N GLU A 198 2.60 21.26 -12.26
CA GLU A 198 4.00 21.68 -12.45
C GLU A 198 4.54 22.37 -11.19
N GLY A 199 3.77 23.30 -10.63
CA GLY A 199 4.17 24.00 -9.41
C GLY A 199 4.28 23.07 -8.20
N ILE A 200 3.39 22.09 -8.09
CA ILE A 200 3.41 21.08 -7.02
C ILE A 200 4.65 20.21 -7.16
N LEU A 201 4.93 19.69 -8.36
CA LEU A 201 6.10 18.85 -8.63
C LEU A 201 7.41 19.60 -8.37
N ASP A 202 7.49 20.88 -8.77
CA ASP A 202 8.62 21.74 -8.47
C ASP A 202 8.82 21.95 -6.97
N TYR A 203 7.74 22.14 -6.22
CA TYR A 203 7.79 22.27 -4.78
C TYR A 203 8.32 20.98 -4.11
N ILE A 204 7.75 19.83 -4.46
CA ILE A 204 8.19 18.53 -3.94
C ILE A 204 9.67 18.29 -4.28
N ALA A 205 10.09 18.61 -5.50
CA ALA A 205 11.49 18.50 -5.90
C ALA A 205 12.42 19.44 -5.10
N LYS A 206 11.96 20.65 -4.73
CA LYS A 206 12.71 21.57 -3.86
C LYS A 206 12.87 21.00 -2.45
N VAL A 207 11.79 20.41 -1.89
CA VAL A 207 11.84 19.73 -0.59
C VAL A 207 12.84 18.56 -0.63
N GLY A 208 12.81 17.75 -1.67
CA GLY A 208 13.76 16.63 -1.86
C GLY A 208 15.21 17.08 -1.97
N ARG A 209 15.47 18.22 -2.63
CA ARG A 209 16.83 18.80 -2.69
C ARG A 209 17.29 19.35 -1.33
N ALA A 210 16.38 19.90 -0.54
CA ALA A 210 16.70 20.39 0.81
C ALA A 210 16.97 19.27 1.80
N LYS A 211 16.41 18.08 1.55
CA LYS A 211 16.52 16.89 2.41
C LYS A 211 16.95 15.66 1.57
N PRO A 212 18.20 15.61 1.11
CA PRO A 212 18.67 14.54 0.24
C PRO A 212 18.54 13.17 0.91
N GLY A 213 17.94 12.21 0.19
CA GLY A 213 17.74 10.85 0.65
C GLY A 213 16.48 10.64 1.50
N GLU A 214 15.63 11.66 1.70
CA GLU A 214 14.34 11.51 2.41
C GLU A 214 13.17 11.17 1.47
N LEU A 215 13.31 11.40 0.17
CA LEU A 215 12.29 11.03 -0.81
C LEU A 215 12.88 10.62 -2.16
N GLU A 216 12.17 9.75 -2.84
CA GLU A 216 12.39 9.33 -4.22
C GLU A 216 11.10 9.55 -5.00
N ILE A 217 11.20 10.05 -6.24
CA ILE A 217 10.04 10.40 -7.08
C ILE A 217 10.10 9.66 -8.41
N VAL A 218 8.95 9.14 -8.84
CA VAL A 218 8.73 8.63 -10.19
C VAL A 218 7.42 9.20 -10.73
N ASN A 219 7.51 9.85 -11.89
CA ASN A 219 6.35 10.32 -12.63
C ASN A 219 6.04 9.35 -13.77
N LEU A 220 4.81 8.88 -13.84
CA LEU A 220 4.29 8.00 -14.87
C LEU A 220 3.21 8.73 -15.66
N LEU A 221 3.29 8.65 -16.98
CA LEU A 221 2.36 9.29 -17.89
C LEU A 221 1.74 8.23 -18.81
N GLU A 222 0.43 8.26 -18.96
CA GLU A 222 -0.29 7.42 -19.91
C GLU A 222 -0.33 8.09 -21.30
N PRO A 223 0.46 7.63 -22.31
CA PRO A 223 0.67 8.40 -23.54
C PRO A 223 -0.36 8.12 -24.63
N HIS A 224 -1.18 7.08 -24.51
CA HIS A 224 -2.03 6.59 -25.59
C HIS A 224 -3.45 7.16 -25.60
N LYS A 225 -3.82 7.96 -24.60
CA LYS A 225 -5.13 8.65 -24.54
C LYS A 225 -5.00 10.11 -24.88
N MET A 226 -6.03 10.66 -25.50
CA MET A 226 -6.10 12.13 -25.77
C MET A 226 -6.21 12.91 -24.47
N LEU A 227 -7.03 12.45 -23.52
CA LEU A 227 -7.05 12.92 -22.15
C LEU A 227 -6.05 12.07 -21.37
N GLN A 228 -4.85 12.61 -21.24
CA GLN A 228 -3.75 11.90 -20.59
C GLN A 228 -4.00 11.72 -19.10
N ASN A 229 -3.57 10.58 -18.59
CA ASN A 229 -3.55 10.25 -17.19
C ASN A 229 -2.11 10.28 -16.68
N SER A 230 -1.91 10.62 -15.43
CA SER A 230 -0.59 10.61 -14.83
C SER A 230 -0.62 10.22 -13.37
N LEU A 231 0.46 9.56 -12.94
CA LEU A 231 0.70 9.24 -11.54
C LEU A 231 2.05 9.76 -11.11
N THR A 232 2.09 10.39 -9.95
CA THR A 232 3.33 10.69 -9.24
C THR A 232 3.43 9.77 -8.03
N VAL A 233 4.45 8.93 -8.02
CA VAL A 233 4.76 8.03 -6.91
C VAL A 233 5.94 8.61 -6.15
N ILE A 234 5.74 8.91 -4.87
CA ILE A 234 6.76 9.41 -3.97
C ILE A 234 6.99 8.35 -2.90
N ARG A 235 8.22 7.85 -2.81
CA ARG A 235 8.63 6.97 -1.75
C ARG A 235 9.34 7.76 -0.67
N ARG A 236 8.86 7.67 0.57
CA ARG A 236 9.57 8.25 1.71
C ARG A 236 10.69 7.31 2.14
N THR A 237 11.88 7.86 2.33
CA THR A 237 13.05 7.13 2.78
C THR A 237 13.70 7.85 3.97
N SER A 238 14.55 7.14 4.71
CA SER A 238 15.37 7.75 5.76
C SER A 238 16.81 7.86 5.29
N ALA A 239 17.35 9.07 5.29
CA ALA A 239 18.74 9.31 4.90
C ALA A 239 19.75 8.59 5.81
N GLY A 240 19.36 8.26 7.03
CA GLY A 240 20.21 7.54 8.01
C GLY A 240 20.18 6.03 7.87
N LYS A 241 19.25 5.47 7.07
CA LYS A 241 19.10 4.02 6.93
C LYS A 241 19.87 3.53 5.71
N ALA A 242 20.83 2.64 5.92
CA ALA A 242 21.55 2.02 4.81
C ALA A 242 20.56 1.28 3.89
N ARG A 243 20.67 1.53 2.57
CA ARG A 243 19.92 0.76 1.59
C ARG A 243 20.35 -0.70 1.66
N SER A 244 19.40 -1.60 1.89
CA SER A 244 19.65 -3.03 1.83
C SER A 244 19.69 -3.46 0.36
N PHE A 245 20.88 -3.75 -0.14
CA PHE A 245 21.05 -4.38 -1.45
C PHE A 245 21.36 -5.86 -1.26
N ALA A 246 20.90 -6.70 -2.20
CA ALA A 246 21.32 -8.08 -2.24
C ALA A 246 22.86 -8.15 -2.28
N ARG A 247 23.46 -8.98 -1.42
CA ARG A 247 24.92 -9.16 -1.40
C ARG A 247 25.41 -9.73 -2.73
N PRO A 248 26.58 -9.29 -3.23
CA PRO A 248 27.16 -9.91 -4.40
C PRO A 248 27.35 -11.42 -4.18
N GLY A 249 26.84 -12.24 -5.11
CA GLY A 249 26.93 -13.69 -5.01
C GLY A 249 25.66 -14.41 -4.56
N GLY A 250 24.62 -13.72 -4.09
CA GLY A 250 23.28 -14.27 -3.88
C GLY A 250 23.14 -15.39 -2.86
N LYS A 251 24.17 -15.70 -2.08
CA LYS A 251 24.03 -16.68 -0.99
C LYS A 251 23.34 -16.01 0.19
N LEU A 252 22.19 -16.56 0.56
CA LEU A 252 21.57 -16.27 1.84
C LEU A 252 22.36 -16.99 2.92
N ASP A 253 22.89 -16.23 3.88
CA ASP A 253 23.46 -16.81 5.09
C ASP A 253 22.29 -17.21 6.00
N PHE A 254 22.21 -18.49 6.33
CA PHE A 254 21.30 -18.99 7.36
C PHE A 254 21.94 -18.73 8.73
N ASP A 255 21.97 -17.46 9.09
CA ASP A 255 22.58 -17.00 10.33
C ASP A 255 21.69 -17.22 11.57
N GLY A 256 22.22 -16.89 12.74
CA GLY A 256 21.51 -17.10 14.00
C GLY A 256 20.27 -16.19 14.17
N GLU A 257 20.15 -15.08 13.45
CA GLU A 257 18.99 -14.21 13.49
C GLU A 257 17.83 -14.84 12.73
N LEU A 258 18.05 -15.26 11.50
CA LEU A 258 17.05 -15.94 10.67
C LEU A 258 16.53 -17.23 11.36
N ARG A 259 17.43 -17.97 12.05
CA ARG A 259 17.03 -19.16 12.84
C ARG A 259 16.06 -18.79 13.96
N ARG A 260 16.41 -17.80 14.79
CA ARG A 260 15.57 -17.36 15.91
C ARG A 260 14.20 -16.86 15.42
N GLU A 261 14.16 -16.12 14.32
CA GLU A 261 12.90 -15.67 13.72
C GLU A 261 12.02 -16.85 13.29
N ALA A 262 12.62 -17.84 12.62
CA ALA A 262 11.90 -19.03 12.15
C ALA A 262 11.34 -19.86 13.33
N GLU A 263 12.15 -20.10 14.34
CA GLU A 263 11.76 -20.81 15.56
C GLU A 263 10.63 -20.07 16.31
N THR A 264 10.77 -18.74 16.44
CA THR A 264 9.75 -17.90 17.10
C THR A 264 8.44 -17.92 16.34
N GLN A 265 8.48 -17.84 15.01
CA GLN A 265 7.30 -17.85 14.16
C GLN A 265 6.56 -19.21 14.24
N ALA A 266 7.29 -20.33 14.30
CA ALA A 266 6.71 -21.66 14.38
C ALA A 266 6.11 -21.99 15.76
N GLY A 267 6.56 -21.35 16.83
CA GLY A 267 6.07 -21.53 18.20
C GLY A 267 4.77 -20.75 18.50
N ARG A 268 4.26 -19.99 17.56
CA ARG A 268 2.99 -19.25 17.65
C ARG A 268 1.83 -20.03 17.06
#